data_2140dd77aef07736dbae79296ff4f311
#
_entry.id   2140dd77aef07736dbae79296ff4f311
#
_cell.length_a   1.000
_cell.length_b   1.000
_cell.length_c   1.000
_cell.angle_alpha   90.00
_cell.angle_beta   90.00
_cell.angle_gamma   90.00
#
_symmetry.space_group_name_H-M   'P 1'
#
loop_
_entity.id
_entity.type
_entity.pdbx_description
1 polymer ?
#
loop_
_entity_poly.entity_id
_entity_poly.type
_entity_poly.pdbx_seq_one_letter_code
_entity_poly.pdbx_strand_id
1 'polypeptide(L)'
;QKKGERISKTSCQTEALGALDELNSFLGWVKVKAKSLKWKITGLTCEDIINGVQQNLFIIQAEVAGADKIIKADKIKELENCIGAAERAMPPIKSFFLAGGTELGALFDVARTFARRAEREVIRAVEAKEISVGEQTLAYLNRLSSLCYALARFSNFKAGVKERSPKYQ
;
A
#
# COMPACT_ATOMS: atom_id res chain seq x y z
N GLN A 1 19.58 -12.47 13.61
CA GLN A 1 20.35 -13.27 12.63
C GLN A 1 21.80 -13.36 13.08
N LYS A 2 22.41 -14.56 13.04
CA LYS A 2 23.85 -14.71 13.22
C LYS A 2 24.56 -14.00 12.06
N LYS A 3 25.43 -13.04 12.36
CA LYS A 3 26.25 -12.33 11.35
C LYS A 3 26.95 -13.33 10.44
N GLY A 4 26.62 -13.35 9.13
CA GLY A 4 27.30 -14.13 8.11
C GLY A 4 26.56 -15.35 7.56
N GLU A 5 25.35 -15.67 8.02
CA GLU A 5 24.56 -16.76 7.46
C GLU A 5 23.87 -16.32 6.16
N ARG A 6 24.15 -17.04 5.07
CA ARG A 6 23.59 -16.73 3.75
C ARG A 6 22.16 -17.23 3.69
N ILE A 7 21.19 -16.32 3.59
CA ILE A 7 19.78 -16.67 3.43
C ILE A 7 19.55 -17.17 2.00
N SER A 8 18.75 -18.23 1.85
CA SER A 8 18.34 -18.73 0.54
C SER A 8 17.53 -17.65 -0.19
N LYS A 9 17.76 -17.47 -1.49
CA LYS A 9 16.95 -16.57 -2.33
C LYS A 9 15.50 -17.04 -2.48
N THR A 10 15.21 -18.29 -2.13
CA THR A 10 13.87 -18.90 -2.18
C THR A 10 13.22 -19.03 -0.80
N SER A 11 13.78 -18.38 0.24
CA SER A 11 13.14 -18.32 1.56
C SER A 11 11.92 -17.42 1.54
N CYS A 12 10.93 -17.69 2.38
CA CYS A 12 9.74 -16.84 2.53
C CYS A 12 10.12 -15.42 2.96
N GLN A 13 11.17 -15.25 3.76
CA GLN A 13 11.69 -13.94 4.13
C GLN A 13 12.19 -13.16 2.91
N THR A 14 12.93 -13.81 1.99
CA THR A 14 13.42 -13.14 0.77
C THR A 14 12.28 -12.78 -0.16
N GLU A 15 11.29 -13.65 -0.32
CA GLU A 15 10.07 -13.35 -1.11
C GLU A 15 9.28 -12.17 -0.51
N ALA A 16 9.13 -12.13 0.81
CA ALA A 16 8.47 -11.02 1.49
C ALA A 16 9.20 -9.69 1.28
N LEU A 17 10.53 -9.68 1.41
CA LEU A 17 11.35 -8.50 1.13
C LEU A 17 11.24 -8.06 -0.33
N GLY A 18 11.27 -9.01 -1.26
CA GLY A 18 11.11 -8.74 -2.69
C GLY A 18 9.75 -8.12 -3.02
N ALA A 19 8.67 -8.65 -2.46
CA ALA A 19 7.32 -8.12 -2.66
C ALA A 19 7.15 -6.70 -2.06
N LEU A 20 7.77 -6.43 -0.91
CA LEU A 20 7.78 -5.09 -0.30
C LEU A 20 8.57 -4.08 -1.14
N ASP A 21 9.72 -4.49 -1.67
CA ASP A 21 10.55 -3.64 -2.53
C ASP A 21 9.86 -3.34 -3.87
N GLU A 22 9.23 -4.34 -4.46
CA GLU A 22 8.44 -4.18 -5.68
C GLU A 22 7.28 -3.18 -5.49
N LEU A 23 6.53 -3.29 -4.39
CA LEU A 23 5.50 -2.33 -4.02
C LEU A 23 6.08 -0.92 -3.84
N ASN A 24 7.19 -0.80 -3.10
CA ASN A 24 7.83 0.49 -2.83
C ASN A 24 8.32 1.16 -4.12
N SER A 25 8.96 0.39 -5.01
CA SER A 25 9.44 0.85 -6.31
C SER A 25 8.28 1.30 -7.21
N PHE A 26 7.19 0.53 -7.25
CA PHE A 26 6.00 0.88 -8.00
C PHE A 26 5.35 2.18 -7.47
N LEU A 27 5.26 2.34 -6.15
CA LEU A 27 4.78 3.59 -5.54
C LEU A 27 5.66 4.79 -5.90
N GLY A 28 6.95 4.58 -6.14
CA GLY A 28 7.85 5.60 -6.70
C GLY A 28 7.38 6.12 -8.06
N TRP A 29 6.94 5.23 -8.95
CA TRP A 29 6.35 5.62 -10.23
C TRP A 29 5.02 6.36 -10.04
N VAL A 30 4.13 5.85 -9.20
CA VAL A 30 2.87 6.52 -8.84
C VAL A 30 3.13 7.93 -8.32
N LYS A 31 4.13 8.11 -7.44
CA LYS A 31 4.53 9.41 -6.89
C LYS A 31 4.95 10.40 -7.99
N VAL A 32 5.74 9.97 -8.95
CA VAL A 32 6.15 10.82 -10.09
C VAL A 32 4.93 11.30 -10.89
N LYS A 33 3.97 10.42 -11.14
CA LYS A 33 2.72 10.77 -11.84
C LYS A 33 1.79 11.66 -11.01
N ALA A 34 1.88 11.59 -9.70
CA ALA A 34 1.06 12.38 -8.79
C ALA A 34 1.54 13.84 -8.63
N LYS A 35 2.75 14.20 -9.04
CA LYS A 35 3.35 15.54 -8.83
C LYS A 35 2.52 16.71 -9.38
N SER A 36 1.81 16.51 -10.48
CA SER A 36 0.99 17.54 -11.13
C SER A 36 -0.38 17.74 -10.47
N LEU A 37 -0.75 16.90 -9.51
CA LEU A 37 -2.06 16.93 -8.90
C LEU A 37 -2.18 18.05 -7.86
N LYS A 38 -3.29 18.77 -7.92
CA LYS A 38 -3.56 19.89 -7.00
C LYS A 38 -4.47 19.54 -5.83
N TRP A 39 -5.11 18.35 -5.83
CA TRP A 39 -5.98 17.95 -4.75
C TRP A 39 -5.20 17.49 -3.51
N LYS A 40 -5.83 17.67 -2.36
CA LYS A 40 -5.28 17.26 -1.06
C LYS A 40 -6.29 16.42 -0.29
N ILE A 41 -5.78 15.51 0.54
CA ILE A 41 -6.53 14.73 1.51
C ILE A 41 -5.90 14.97 2.87
N THR A 42 -6.69 15.35 3.87
CA THR A 42 -6.18 15.72 5.22
C THR A 42 -5.09 16.79 5.22
N GLY A 43 -5.10 17.68 4.21
CA GLY A 43 -4.07 18.71 4.04
C GLY A 43 -2.81 18.26 3.30
N LEU A 44 -2.63 16.96 3.05
CA LEU A 44 -1.50 16.35 2.35
C LEU A 44 -1.76 16.25 0.85
N THR A 45 -0.74 16.49 0.04
CA THR A 45 -0.77 16.18 -1.38
C THR A 45 -0.70 14.66 -1.61
N CYS A 46 -1.06 14.19 -2.80
CA CYS A 46 -0.89 12.79 -3.16
C CYS A 46 0.58 12.35 -3.06
N GLU A 47 1.51 13.22 -3.45
CA GLU A 47 2.95 12.98 -3.34
C GLU A 47 3.38 12.80 -1.88
N ASP A 48 2.89 13.66 -0.96
CA ASP A 48 3.20 13.57 0.48
C ASP A 48 2.71 12.25 1.07
N ILE A 49 1.47 11.83 0.73
CA ILE A 49 0.89 10.57 1.20
C ILE A 49 1.75 9.39 0.74
N ILE A 50 2.10 9.34 -0.55
CA ILE A 50 2.92 8.25 -1.10
C ILE A 50 4.31 8.25 -0.47
N ASN A 51 4.91 9.42 -0.29
CA ASN A 51 6.22 9.54 0.35
C ASN A 51 6.21 9.00 1.79
N GLY A 52 5.18 9.32 2.56
CA GLY A 52 4.99 8.76 3.90
C GLY A 52 4.86 7.24 3.89
N VAL A 53 4.08 6.69 2.95
CA VAL A 53 3.96 5.23 2.76
C VAL A 53 5.31 4.59 2.43
N GLN A 54 6.09 5.17 1.51
CA GLN A 54 7.41 4.64 1.14
C GLN A 54 8.37 4.61 2.34
N GLN A 55 8.39 5.66 3.16
CA GLN A 55 9.20 5.68 4.40
C GLN A 55 8.79 4.58 5.38
N ASN A 56 7.49 4.36 5.54
CA ASN A 56 6.97 3.31 6.40
C ASN A 56 7.28 1.90 5.85
N LEU A 57 7.25 1.71 4.53
CA LEU A 57 7.66 0.45 3.90
C LEU A 57 9.15 0.13 4.16
N PHE A 58 10.04 1.13 4.20
CA PHE A 58 11.43 0.91 4.60
C PHE A 58 11.56 0.45 6.06
N ILE A 59 10.73 0.98 6.97
CA ILE A 59 10.71 0.51 8.36
C ILE A 59 10.26 -0.96 8.40
N ILE A 60 9.21 -1.32 7.66
CA ILE A 60 8.70 -2.69 7.57
C ILE A 60 9.75 -3.64 6.96
N GLN A 61 10.40 -3.23 5.87
CA GLN A 61 11.49 -4.02 5.27
C GLN A 61 12.63 -4.26 6.27
N ALA A 62 12.99 -3.26 7.06
CA ALA A 62 14.01 -3.39 8.09
C ALA A 62 13.57 -4.38 9.18
N GLU A 63 12.33 -4.34 9.64
CA GLU A 63 11.75 -5.28 10.60
C GLU A 63 11.75 -6.72 10.04
N VAL A 64 11.26 -6.91 8.80
CA VAL A 64 11.25 -8.20 8.10
C VAL A 64 12.67 -8.75 7.91
N ALA A 65 13.65 -7.87 7.70
CA ALA A 65 15.08 -8.24 7.63
C ALA A 65 15.71 -8.56 9.00
N GLY A 66 14.95 -8.39 10.10
CA GLY A 66 15.39 -8.69 11.46
C GLY A 66 16.11 -7.53 12.17
N ALA A 67 15.97 -6.30 11.68
CA ALA A 67 16.43 -5.11 12.40
C ALA A 67 15.46 -4.74 13.52
N ASP A 68 15.97 -4.09 14.57
CA ASP A 68 15.15 -3.54 15.65
C ASP A 68 14.44 -2.26 15.20
N LYS A 69 13.46 -2.43 14.34
CA LYS A 69 12.57 -1.39 13.80
C LYS A 69 11.14 -1.91 13.82
N ILE A 70 10.20 -1.07 14.19
CA ILE A 70 8.77 -1.40 14.22
C ILE A 70 7.93 -0.23 13.69
N ILE A 71 6.83 -0.53 13.03
CA ILE A 71 5.79 0.44 12.69
C ILE A 71 5.02 0.82 13.97
N LYS A 72 4.79 2.10 14.16
CA LYS A 72 3.99 2.61 15.28
C LYS A 72 2.51 2.68 14.92
N ALA A 73 1.64 2.58 15.94
CA ALA A 73 0.19 2.61 15.76
C ALA A 73 -0.36 3.93 15.17
N ASP A 74 0.34 5.06 15.37
CA ASP A 74 -0.01 6.34 14.76
C ASP A 74 0.06 6.29 13.23
N LYS A 75 0.96 5.48 12.65
CA LYS A 75 1.07 5.30 11.20
C LYS A 75 -0.14 4.60 10.59
N ILE A 76 -0.76 3.70 11.33
CA ILE A 76 -2.02 3.06 10.92
C ILE A 76 -3.15 4.09 10.94
N LYS A 77 -3.23 4.91 11.99
CA LYS A 77 -4.22 5.99 12.09
C LYS A 77 -4.07 7.03 10.97
N GLU A 78 -2.84 7.34 10.55
CA GLU A 78 -2.59 8.23 9.40
C GLU A 78 -3.23 7.65 8.12
N LEU A 79 -3.06 6.35 7.83
CA LEU A 79 -3.72 5.70 6.69
C LEU A 79 -5.25 5.74 6.82
N GLU A 80 -5.79 5.38 7.97
CA GLU A 80 -7.24 5.37 8.22
C GLU A 80 -7.86 6.76 8.08
N ASN A 81 -7.17 7.80 8.55
CA ASN A 81 -7.61 9.18 8.37
C ASN A 81 -7.66 9.58 6.89
N CYS A 82 -6.65 9.20 6.10
CA CYS A 82 -6.63 9.44 4.66
C CYS A 82 -7.76 8.67 3.95
N ILE A 83 -7.96 7.39 4.27
CA ILE A 83 -9.03 6.56 3.72
C ILE A 83 -10.40 7.20 4.01
N GLY A 84 -10.68 7.47 5.29
CA GLY A 84 -11.96 8.05 5.69
C GLY A 84 -12.21 9.44 5.11
N ALA A 85 -11.18 10.26 4.93
CA ALA A 85 -11.31 11.58 4.30
C ALA A 85 -11.60 11.45 2.79
N ALA A 86 -10.96 10.51 2.09
CA ALA A 86 -11.24 10.22 0.69
C ALA A 86 -12.69 9.70 0.51
N GLU A 87 -13.11 8.75 1.34
CA GLU A 87 -14.45 8.16 1.30
C GLU A 87 -15.55 9.21 1.57
N ARG A 88 -15.36 10.08 2.56
CA ARG A 88 -16.34 11.17 2.85
C ARG A 88 -16.46 12.19 1.73
N ALA A 89 -15.43 12.35 0.92
CA ALA A 89 -15.42 13.30 -0.20
C ALA A 89 -16.06 12.74 -1.49
N MET A 90 -16.40 11.46 -1.52
CA MET A 90 -16.97 10.76 -2.68
C MET A 90 -18.37 10.23 -2.37
N PRO A 91 -19.19 9.97 -3.41
CA PRO A 91 -20.42 9.20 -3.24
C PRO A 91 -20.11 7.80 -2.64
N PRO A 92 -21.02 7.25 -1.81
CA PRO A 92 -20.81 5.92 -1.22
C PRO A 92 -20.58 4.84 -2.28
N ILE A 93 -19.55 4.01 -2.06
CA ILE A 93 -19.24 2.87 -2.93
C ILE A 93 -20.24 1.76 -2.62
N LYS A 94 -21.10 1.42 -3.60
CA LYS A 94 -22.16 0.40 -3.44
C LYS A 94 -21.91 -0.89 -4.22
N SER A 95 -20.86 -0.93 -5.06
CA SER A 95 -20.53 -2.08 -5.91
C SER A 95 -19.05 -2.10 -6.22
N PHE A 96 -18.57 -3.22 -6.77
CA PHE A 96 -17.23 -3.27 -7.35
C PHE A 96 -17.17 -2.45 -8.62
N PHE A 97 -15.97 -1.93 -8.91
CA PHE A 97 -15.69 -1.22 -10.16
C PHE A 97 -14.63 -1.95 -10.97
N LEU A 98 -14.72 -1.84 -12.28
CA LEU A 98 -13.65 -2.24 -13.19
C LEU A 98 -12.45 -1.32 -12.94
N ALA A 99 -11.26 -1.90 -12.82
CA ALA A 99 -10.03 -1.14 -12.65
C ALA A 99 -9.78 -0.21 -13.84
N GLY A 100 -9.21 0.98 -13.59
CA GLY A 100 -8.91 1.95 -14.63
C GLY A 100 -9.61 3.29 -14.38
N GLY A 101 -9.96 3.97 -15.47
CA GLY A 101 -10.51 5.33 -15.44
C GLY A 101 -9.44 6.36 -15.79
N THR A 102 -8.77 6.95 -14.81
CA THR A 102 -7.59 7.78 -15.02
C THR A 102 -6.31 6.93 -14.98
N GLU A 103 -5.21 7.44 -15.56
CA GLU A 103 -3.89 6.81 -15.44
C GLU A 103 -3.53 6.60 -13.96
N LEU A 104 -3.70 7.61 -13.13
CA LEU A 104 -3.38 7.51 -11.71
C LEU A 104 -4.31 6.54 -10.97
N GLY A 105 -5.60 6.54 -11.28
CA GLY A 105 -6.56 5.57 -10.73
C GLY A 105 -6.14 4.13 -11.07
N ALA A 106 -5.76 3.87 -12.32
CA ALA A 106 -5.27 2.57 -12.75
C ALA A 106 -3.97 2.17 -12.04
N LEU A 107 -3.03 3.09 -11.87
CA LEU A 107 -1.78 2.85 -11.14
C LEU A 107 -2.06 2.50 -9.66
N PHE A 108 -2.99 3.19 -9.00
CA PHE A 108 -3.37 2.83 -7.64
C PHE A 108 -4.10 1.48 -7.56
N ASP A 109 -4.89 1.09 -8.56
CA ASP A 109 -5.47 -0.25 -8.62
C ASP A 109 -4.37 -1.33 -8.72
N VAL A 110 -3.30 -1.10 -9.48
CA VAL A 110 -2.13 -1.99 -9.54
C VAL A 110 -1.38 -1.99 -8.20
N ALA A 111 -1.11 -0.81 -7.60
CA ALA A 111 -0.46 -0.69 -6.30
C ALA A 111 -1.22 -1.47 -5.21
N ARG A 112 -2.55 -1.44 -5.24
CA ARG A 112 -3.40 -2.23 -4.35
C ARG A 112 -3.12 -3.73 -4.47
N THR A 113 -2.92 -4.25 -5.66
CA THR A 113 -2.63 -5.69 -5.85
C THR A 113 -1.25 -6.05 -5.35
N PHE A 114 -0.25 -5.18 -5.54
CA PHE A 114 1.09 -5.35 -4.98
C PHE A 114 1.08 -5.28 -3.45
N ALA A 115 0.33 -4.33 -2.86
CA ALA A 115 0.18 -4.25 -1.41
C ALA A 115 -0.41 -5.54 -0.83
N ARG A 116 -1.45 -6.10 -1.45
CA ARG A 116 -2.04 -7.37 -1.04
C ARG A 116 -1.09 -8.56 -1.23
N ARG A 117 -0.26 -8.54 -2.26
CA ARG A 117 0.79 -9.56 -2.43
C ARG A 117 1.83 -9.45 -1.34
N ALA A 118 2.37 -8.26 -1.09
CA ALA A 118 3.36 -8.03 -0.04
C ALA A 118 2.82 -8.45 1.35
N GLU A 119 1.57 -8.10 1.69
CA GLU A 119 0.89 -8.53 2.90
C GLU A 119 0.90 -10.08 3.02
N ARG A 120 0.47 -10.79 1.97
CA ARG A 120 0.43 -12.27 1.98
C ARG A 120 1.81 -12.90 2.11
N GLU A 121 2.85 -12.34 1.45
CA GLU A 121 4.21 -12.87 1.55
C GLU A 121 4.79 -12.67 2.96
N VAL A 122 4.53 -11.52 3.60
CA VAL A 122 4.92 -11.30 4.99
C VAL A 122 4.21 -12.27 5.93
N ILE A 123 2.89 -12.47 5.77
CA ILE A 123 2.13 -13.46 6.56
C ILE A 123 2.71 -14.87 6.37
N ARG A 124 2.99 -15.27 5.13
CA ARG A 124 3.58 -16.58 4.82
C ARG A 124 4.93 -16.78 5.51
N ALA A 125 5.79 -15.76 5.53
CA ALA A 125 7.08 -15.83 6.20
C ALA A 125 6.94 -15.93 7.73
N VAL A 126 5.94 -15.27 8.32
CA VAL A 126 5.61 -15.40 9.76
C VAL A 126 5.10 -16.81 10.09
N GLU A 127 4.17 -17.34 9.27
CA GLU A 127 3.64 -18.71 9.44
C GLU A 127 4.72 -19.78 9.28
N ALA A 128 5.68 -19.57 8.37
CA ALA A 128 6.86 -20.41 8.20
C ALA A 128 7.87 -20.27 9.34
N LYS A 129 7.65 -19.34 10.29
CA LYS A 129 8.56 -19.03 11.42
C LYS A 129 9.96 -18.57 10.97
N GLU A 130 10.07 -18.05 9.76
CA GLU A 130 11.33 -17.48 9.25
C GLU A 130 11.55 -16.04 9.75
N ILE A 131 10.45 -15.31 10.04
CA ILE A 131 10.47 -13.95 10.58
C ILE A 131 9.49 -13.81 11.73
N SER A 132 9.70 -12.75 12.53
CA SER A 132 8.73 -12.26 13.50
C SER A 132 8.54 -10.77 13.27
N VAL A 133 7.29 -10.32 13.11
CA VAL A 133 6.92 -8.91 12.96
C VAL A 133 5.82 -8.54 13.95
N GLY A 134 5.72 -7.27 14.31
CA GLY A 134 4.67 -6.78 15.20
C GLY A 134 3.28 -6.79 14.56
N GLU A 135 2.24 -6.84 15.38
CA GLU A 135 0.84 -6.76 14.94
C GLU A 135 0.57 -5.47 14.13
N GLN A 136 1.24 -4.38 14.49
CA GLN A 136 1.12 -3.09 13.79
C GLN A 136 1.60 -3.18 12.35
N THR A 137 2.62 -3.98 12.06
CA THR A 137 3.12 -4.20 10.69
C THR A 137 2.09 -4.92 9.84
N LEU A 138 1.47 -5.97 10.34
CA LEU A 138 0.39 -6.69 9.64
C LEU A 138 -0.84 -5.79 9.44
N ALA A 139 -1.23 -5.04 10.47
CA ALA A 139 -2.33 -4.08 10.39
C ALA A 139 -2.06 -2.97 9.37
N TYR A 140 -0.82 -2.43 9.34
CA TYR A 140 -0.42 -1.41 8.37
C TYR A 140 -0.51 -1.93 6.94
N LEU A 141 0.04 -3.10 6.65
CA LEU A 141 0.01 -3.70 5.30
C LEU A 141 -1.43 -3.96 4.85
N ASN A 142 -2.29 -4.42 5.75
CA ASN A 142 -3.72 -4.60 5.46
C ASN A 142 -4.39 -3.27 5.10
N ARG A 143 -4.20 -2.20 5.91
CA ARG A 143 -4.76 -0.87 5.63
C ARG A 143 -4.17 -0.21 4.40
N LEU A 144 -2.91 -0.52 4.04
CA LEU A 144 -2.27 0.04 2.85
C LEU A 144 -3.00 -0.34 1.55
N SER A 145 -3.48 -1.58 1.44
CA SER A 145 -4.29 -1.97 0.28
C SER A 145 -5.61 -1.21 0.20
N SER A 146 -6.23 -0.90 1.35
CA SER A 146 -7.45 -0.08 1.43
C SER A 146 -7.17 1.38 1.04
N LEU A 147 -6.02 1.93 1.46
CA LEU A 147 -5.60 3.28 1.03
C LEU A 147 -5.44 3.35 -0.49
N CYS A 148 -4.74 2.39 -1.09
CA CYS A 148 -4.57 2.35 -2.55
C CYS A 148 -5.92 2.31 -3.28
N TYR A 149 -6.88 1.51 -2.79
CA TYR A 149 -8.23 1.48 -3.34
C TYR A 149 -8.94 2.83 -3.22
N ALA A 150 -8.91 3.45 -2.05
CA ALA A 150 -9.52 4.75 -1.83
C ALA A 150 -8.91 5.83 -2.72
N LEU A 151 -7.57 5.85 -2.88
CA LEU A 151 -6.87 6.80 -3.74
C LEU A 151 -7.16 6.57 -5.23
N ALA A 152 -7.36 5.33 -5.67
CA ALA A 152 -7.78 5.03 -7.04
C ALA A 152 -9.15 5.65 -7.32
N ARG A 153 -10.14 5.40 -6.45
CA ARG A 153 -11.51 5.94 -6.58
C ARG A 153 -11.50 7.47 -6.50
N PHE A 154 -10.75 8.01 -5.55
CA PHE A 154 -10.64 9.46 -5.37
C PHE A 154 -10.00 10.17 -6.58
N SER A 155 -8.99 9.56 -7.19
CA SER A 155 -8.35 10.09 -8.40
C SER A 155 -9.34 10.16 -9.56
N ASN A 156 -10.13 9.11 -9.78
CA ASN A 156 -11.17 9.06 -10.80
C ASN A 156 -12.28 10.09 -10.53
N PHE A 157 -12.74 10.19 -9.28
CA PHE A 157 -13.74 11.16 -8.86
C PHE A 157 -13.28 12.61 -9.10
N LYS A 158 -12.05 12.95 -8.70
CA LYS A 158 -11.47 14.29 -8.91
C LYS A 158 -11.29 14.66 -10.39
N ALA A 159 -11.12 13.69 -11.25
CA ALA A 159 -11.07 13.86 -12.70
C ALA A 159 -12.43 13.83 -13.38
N GLY A 160 -13.54 13.68 -12.63
CA GLY A 160 -14.89 13.59 -13.19
C GLY A 160 -15.16 12.30 -13.96
N VAL A 161 -14.33 11.27 -13.79
CA VAL A 161 -14.47 9.98 -14.49
C VAL A 161 -15.55 9.15 -13.81
N LYS A 162 -16.56 8.73 -14.55
CA LYS A 162 -17.59 7.80 -14.09
C LYS A 162 -17.07 6.37 -14.17
N GLU A 163 -16.91 5.73 -13.04
CA GLU A 163 -16.49 4.35 -12.93
C GLU A 163 -17.59 3.37 -13.35
N ARG A 164 -17.21 2.24 -13.89
CA ARG A 164 -18.13 1.22 -14.41
C ARG A 164 -18.11 -0.01 -13.51
N SER A 165 -19.29 -0.48 -13.12
CA SER A 165 -19.43 -1.79 -12.45
C SER A 165 -19.31 -2.95 -13.44
N PRO A 166 -18.79 -4.10 -13.01
CA PRO A 166 -18.79 -5.32 -13.83
C PRO A 166 -20.24 -5.75 -14.13
N LYS A 167 -20.45 -6.30 -15.32
CA LYS A 167 -21.72 -6.92 -15.70
C LYS A 167 -21.55 -8.43 -15.54
N TYR A 168 -22.25 -8.99 -14.57
CA TYR A 168 -22.33 -10.44 -14.39
C TYR A 168 -23.47 -10.94 -15.28
N GLN A 169 -23.14 -11.44 -16.45
CA GLN A 169 -24.08 -12.09 -17.38
C GLN A 169 -23.92 -13.59 -17.28
#